data_a24b51c790a057ed3812929521fec080
#
_entry.id   a24b51c790a057ed3812929521fec080
#
_cell.length_a   1.000
_cell.length_b   1.000
_cell.length_c   1.000
_cell.angle_alpha   90.00
_cell.angle_beta   90.00
_cell.angle_gamma   90.00
#
_symmetry.space_group_name_H-M   'P 1'
#
loop_
_entity.id
_entity.type
_entity.pdbx_description
1 polymer ?
#
loop_
_entity_poly.entity_id
_entity_poly.type
_entity_poly.pdbx_seq_one_letter_code
_entity_poly.pdbx_strand_id
1 'polypeptide(L)'
;MTVPVFSDPFRGDRKPGGTLADVALLVIGSSAVLIALILWFDNAQGGLTGNGVFKSLELKPWVVDPANAPLYAANYLFYPAYGALCRLLDLLGVFAGDPRRQLTILNAVSASLCVGVAYLLARAVTGDRVIAWLTGAFHLATSHVMFLAIVNEDIMPSYTVMFAAMSLGAVWFARPTVARVLAVAVLFSVGWLFEWRLMFPTLPAMLAALWFCEPRLNRRVGWIALFLACMVATAALVALAWRDHPGAVGPFDLIWTGKAVRSVWAGFTWAKVGYLWDGIVAYLLGTGVTTFDGLPGWDIWRFATTFWLLGIAGVAGSILWRGRAEGPARSLLAVFGVTFLAGEVFNLYSQPQDPQMQINVMAWVTPAWALVLLAARRRWPARGLAVMTAVTVALFAYNVWSIAPLRGLDSKWRAAIERLEQHGDPARTVFLLHDFDWTMVYASLHWGTTEPGVAQLGPAPQPSPRFKWIGFTGDVLRHPDWSTQRHVEALRRQIDRALELGYDVLVVRLWDIPETQLLTETGMVADASRLGALQRLLRTEYVATPVSVDPVAGSVYRLQRAAGR
;
A
#
# COMPACT_ATOMS: atom_id res chain seq x y z
N MET A 1 -18.81 25.11 -26.91
CA MET A 1 -18.65 25.13 -25.44
C MET A 1 -17.20 25.49 -25.16
N THR A 2 -16.95 26.66 -24.61
CA THR A 2 -15.62 27.07 -24.16
C THR A 2 -15.22 26.19 -22.98
N VAL A 3 -14.07 25.55 -23.08
CA VAL A 3 -13.47 24.78 -21.97
C VAL A 3 -13.24 25.75 -20.82
N PRO A 4 -13.57 25.39 -19.57
CA PRO A 4 -13.35 26.28 -18.44
C PRO A 4 -11.86 26.65 -18.37
N VAL A 5 -11.58 27.94 -18.24
CA VAL A 5 -10.23 28.44 -18.01
C VAL A 5 -9.80 27.87 -16.66
N PHE A 6 -8.79 26.99 -16.68
CA PHE A 6 -8.18 26.46 -15.46
C PHE A 6 -7.60 27.63 -14.66
N SER A 7 -8.23 27.95 -13.58
CA SER A 7 -7.77 29.04 -12.69
C SER A 7 -6.79 28.46 -11.67
N ASP A 8 -5.63 29.10 -11.55
CA ASP A 8 -4.73 28.85 -10.41
C ASP A 8 -5.52 29.12 -9.12
N PRO A 9 -5.73 28.15 -8.22
CA PRO A 9 -6.52 28.34 -6.99
C PRO A 9 -5.89 29.36 -6.05
N PHE A 10 -4.62 29.68 -6.25
CA PHE A 10 -3.84 30.63 -5.47
C PHE A 10 -3.69 32.01 -6.16
N ARG A 11 -4.22 32.16 -7.38
CA ARG A 11 -4.17 33.42 -8.12
C ARG A 11 -5.55 34.07 -8.19
N GLY A 12 -5.64 35.24 -7.63
CA GLY A 12 -6.62 36.28 -7.97
C GLY A 12 -7.81 36.39 -7.03
N ASP A 13 -8.30 37.58 -6.95
CA ASP A 13 -9.53 38.24 -6.43
C ASP A 13 -10.56 37.48 -5.55
N ARG A 14 -10.34 36.22 -5.24
CA ARG A 14 -11.14 35.41 -4.33
C ARG A 14 -10.50 35.48 -2.93
N LYS A 15 -11.28 35.87 -1.95
CA LYS A 15 -10.86 35.93 -0.55
C LYS A 15 -10.18 34.58 -0.19
N PRO A 16 -8.85 34.54 0.03
CA PRO A 16 -8.12 33.29 0.28
C PRO A 16 -8.61 32.55 1.53
N GLY A 17 -9.21 33.27 2.48
CA GLY A 17 -9.74 32.69 3.71
C GLY A 17 -10.86 31.65 3.52
N GLY A 18 -11.70 31.76 2.47
CA GLY A 18 -12.75 30.79 2.22
C GLY A 18 -12.22 29.42 1.77
N THR A 19 -11.17 29.38 0.95
CA THR A 19 -10.59 28.12 0.45
C THR A 19 -9.83 27.36 1.54
N LEU A 20 -9.08 28.07 2.40
CA LEU A 20 -8.39 27.43 3.52
C LEU A 20 -9.35 26.88 4.57
N ALA A 21 -10.45 27.62 4.85
CA ALA A 21 -11.49 27.13 5.75
C ALA A 21 -12.17 25.86 5.21
N ASP A 22 -12.44 25.79 3.91
CA ASP A 22 -13.01 24.59 3.29
C ASP A 22 -12.06 23.39 3.41
N VAL A 23 -10.77 23.58 3.12
CA VAL A 23 -9.77 22.53 3.27
C VAL A 23 -9.68 22.06 4.72
N ALA A 24 -9.63 23.02 5.68
CA ALA A 24 -9.58 22.67 7.10
C ALA A 24 -10.81 21.88 7.55
N LEU A 25 -12.03 22.29 7.14
CA LEU A 25 -13.27 21.58 7.45
C LEU A 25 -13.29 20.18 6.85
N LEU A 26 -12.82 20.01 5.60
CA LEU A 26 -12.72 18.71 4.95
C LEU A 26 -11.71 17.80 5.67
N VAL A 27 -10.53 18.32 6.00
CA VAL A 27 -9.49 17.56 6.69
C VAL A 27 -9.96 17.14 8.08
N ILE A 28 -10.54 18.04 8.86
CA ILE A 28 -11.05 17.74 10.20
C ILE A 28 -12.22 16.75 10.11
N GLY A 29 -13.19 17.00 9.23
CA GLY A 29 -14.37 16.14 9.07
C GLY A 29 -14.00 14.74 8.59
N SER A 30 -13.13 14.60 7.58
CA SER A 30 -12.66 13.29 7.11
C SER A 30 -11.81 12.57 8.15
N SER A 31 -10.96 13.28 8.90
CA SER A 31 -10.22 12.68 10.02
C SER A 31 -11.15 12.12 11.09
N ALA A 32 -12.19 12.87 11.46
CA ALA A 32 -13.17 12.40 12.44
C ALA A 32 -13.91 11.14 11.97
N VAL A 33 -14.32 11.11 10.68
CA VAL A 33 -14.97 9.94 10.07
C VAL A 33 -14.03 8.73 10.05
N LEU A 34 -12.79 8.92 9.61
CA LEU A 34 -11.81 7.83 9.52
C LEU A 34 -11.42 7.30 10.91
N ILE A 35 -11.23 8.18 11.90
CA ILE A 35 -10.96 7.75 13.28
C ILE A 35 -12.14 6.96 13.85
N ALA A 36 -13.38 7.40 13.60
CA ALA A 36 -14.56 6.64 13.99
C ALA A 36 -14.61 5.26 13.31
N LEU A 37 -14.24 5.18 12.04
CA LEU A 37 -14.12 3.90 11.32
C LEU A 37 -13.03 3.01 11.91
N ILE A 38 -11.85 3.55 12.27
CA ILE A 38 -10.76 2.80 12.91
C ILE A 38 -11.24 2.19 14.22
N LEU A 39 -11.91 2.99 15.06
CA LEU A 39 -12.45 2.53 16.35
C LEU A 39 -13.54 1.47 16.18
N TRP A 40 -14.38 1.60 15.15
CA TRP A 40 -15.41 0.63 14.84
C TRP A 40 -14.85 -0.66 14.23
N PHE A 41 -13.85 -0.54 13.34
CA PHE A 41 -13.27 -1.66 12.62
C PHE A 41 -12.45 -2.57 13.53
N ASP A 42 -11.81 -1.97 14.57
CA ASP A 42 -10.99 -2.66 15.58
C ASP A 42 -10.02 -3.68 14.95
N ASN A 43 -9.31 -3.23 13.94
CA ASN A 43 -8.30 -4.00 13.23
C ASN A 43 -7.07 -3.11 12.95
N ALA A 44 -6.44 -2.68 14.05
CA ALA A 44 -5.28 -1.78 14.00
C ALA A 44 -4.03 -2.43 13.38
N GLN A 45 -4.05 -3.75 13.14
CA GLN A 45 -2.88 -4.47 12.68
C GLN A 45 -2.81 -4.59 11.16
N GLY A 46 -3.81 -4.05 10.46
CA GLY A 46 -3.82 -3.97 9.00
C GLY A 46 -3.63 -5.30 8.32
N GLY A 47 -4.19 -6.30 8.93
CA GLY A 47 -3.90 -7.66 8.63
C GLY A 47 -4.14 -8.14 7.24
N LEU A 48 -4.73 -7.35 6.38
CA LEU A 48 -5.02 -7.79 5.02
C LEU A 48 -3.79 -7.87 4.11
N THR A 49 -2.67 -7.30 4.52
CA THR A 49 -1.43 -7.33 3.73
C THR A 49 -0.24 -7.97 4.47
N GLY A 50 -0.36 -8.23 5.76
CA GLY A 50 0.76 -8.66 6.60
C GLY A 50 1.82 -7.57 6.82
N ASN A 51 1.92 -6.62 5.90
CA ASN A 51 2.91 -5.55 5.92
C ASN A 51 2.75 -4.61 7.11
N GLY A 52 1.53 -4.25 7.46
CA GLY A 52 1.27 -3.29 8.53
C GLY A 52 1.83 -3.71 9.88
N VAL A 53 1.86 -5.00 10.17
CA VAL A 53 2.51 -5.53 11.36
C VAL A 53 4.01 -5.32 11.30
N PHE A 54 4.67 -5.71 10.21
CA PHE A 54 6.11 -5.52 10.04
C PHE A 54 6.47 -4.04 10.08
N LYS A 55 5.71 -3.18 9.43
CA LYS A 55 5.91 -1.72 9.48
C LYS A 55 5.83 -1.16 10.90
N SER A 56 4.89 -1.64 11.69
CA SER A 56 4.76 -1.21 13.08
C SER A 56 5.93 -1.69 13.95
N LEU A 57 6.43 -2.89 13.69
CA LEU A 57 7.58 -3.44 14.40
C LEU A 57 8.89 -2.74 14.00
N GLU A 58 9.07 -2.45 12.72
CA GLU A 58 10.19 -1.66 12.20
C GLU A 58 10.14 -0.20 12.67
N LEU A 59 8.94 0.34 12.95
CA LEU A 59 8.75 1.68 13.49
C LEU A 59 9.11 1.77 14.98
N LYS A 60 8.91 0.70 15.75
CA LYS A 60 9.15 0.69 17.19
C LYS A 60 10.56 1.15 17.60
N PRO A 61 11.68 0.73 16.99
CA PRO A 61 13.00 1.27 17.28
C PRO A 61 13.09 2.79 17.13
N TRP A 62 12.44 3.35 16.12
CA TRP A 62 12.40 4.80 15.87
C TRP A 62 11.63 5.58 16.94
N VAL A 63 10.71 4.92 17.64
CA VAL A 63 10.00 5.52 18.78
C VAL A 63 10.85 5.45 20.04
N VAL A 64 11.51 4.30 20.30
CA VAL A 64 12.21 4.02 21.56
C VAL A 64 13.65 4.55 21.56
N ASP A 65 14.42 4.27 20.52
CA ASP A 65 15.85 4.63 20.39
C ASP A 65 16.16 5.04 18.94
N PRO A 66 15.76 6.24 18.53
CA PRO A 66 15.94 6.67 17.14
C PRO A 66 17.39 6.80 16.70
N ALA A 67 18.34 6.98 17.62
CA ALA A 67 19.75 7.11 17.26
C ALA A 67 20.35 5.79 16.72
N ASN A 68 19.82 4.67 17.18
CA ASN A 68 20.28 3.33 16.79
C ASN A 68 19.28 2.57 15.91
N ALA A 69 18.15 3.19 15.57
CA ALA A 69 17.12 2.56 14.75
C ALA A 69 17.57 2.40 13.29
N PRO A 70 17.33 1.26 12.63
CA PRO A 70 17.83 1.02 11.28
C PRO A 70 17.09 1.85 10.23
N LEU A 71 17.82 2.35 9.23
CA LEU A 71 17.25 2.95 8.03
C LEU A 71 16.97 1.86 6.97
N TYR A 72 15.89 2.06 6.23
CA TYR A 72 15.49 1.16 5.14
C TYR A 72 15.46 1.93 3.82
N ALA A 73 16.25 1.51 2.84
CA ALA A 73 16.38 2.21 1.55
C ALA A 73 15.04 2.40 0.82
N ALA A 74 14.09 1.48 0.98
CA ALA A 74 12.78 1.58 0.35
C ALA A 74 11.86 2.64 0.97
N ASN A 75 12.05 2.94 2.27
CA ASN A 75 11.18 3.81 3.07
C ASN A 75 12.04 4.80 3.88
N TYR A 76 13.00 5.44 3.24
CA TYR A 76 14.11 6.13 3.90
C TYR A 76 13.67 7.27 4.82
N LEU A 77 12.62 8.02 4.45
CA LEU A 77 12.04 9.07 5.28
C LEU A 77 10.85 8.62 6.11
N PHE A 78 10.20 7.51 5.78
CA PHE A 78 8.99 7.07 6.44
C PHE A 78 9.21 6.82 7.94
N TYR A 79 10.14 5.93 8.29
CA TYR A 79 10.36 5.55 9.69
C TYR A 79 10.85 6.70 10.57
N PRO A 80 11.85 7.52 10.16
CA PRO A 80 12.24 8.69 10.94
C PRO A 80 11.11 9.67 11.19
N ALA A 81 10.34 10.01 10.15
CA ALA A 81 9.25 10.96 10.26
C ALA A 81 8.11 10.41 11.13
N TYR A 82 7.69 9.18 10.87
CA TYR A 82 6.59 8.57 11.62
C TYR A 82 7.00 8.19 13.04
N GLY A 83 8.25 7.80 13.27
CA GLY A 83 8.79 7.61 14.61
C GLY A 83 8.75 8.90 15.44
N ALA A 84 9.08 10.05 14.84
CA ALA A 84 8.97 11.35 15.49
C ALA A 84 7.51 11.71 15.80
N LEU A 85 6.57 11.44 14.87
CA LEU A 85 5.14 11.68 15.07
C LEU A 85 4.56 10.74 16.16
N CYS A 86 4.94 9.47 16.18
CA CYS A 86 4.51 8.54 17.23
C CYS A 86 5.01 8.99 18.61
N ARG A 87 6.26 9.46 18.73
CA ARG A 87 6.75 10.05 19.98
C ARG A 87 5.95 11.27 20.41
N LEU A 88 5.54 12.12 19.46
CA LEU A 88 4.65 13.23 19.77
C LEU A 88 3.29 12.74 20.28
N LEU A 89 2.72 11.70 19.68
CA LEU A 89 1.48 11.08 20.14
C LEU A 89 1.64 10.44 21.52
N ASP A 90 2.79 9.83 21.82
CA ASP A 90 3.12 9.32 23.16
C ASP A 90 3.11 10.44 24.20
N LEU A 91 3.74 11.58 23.89
CA LEU A 91 3.75 12.78 24.76
C LEU A 91 2.34 13.35 24.99
N LEU A 92 1.46 13.22 24.01
CA LEU A 92 0.06 13.64 24.11
C LEU A 92 -0.86 12.58 24.74
N GLY A 93 -0.32 11.42 25.11
CA GLY A 93 -1.09 10.31 25.69
C GLY A 93 -2.02 9.59 24.68
N VAL A 94 -1.82 9.80 23.38
CA VAL A 94 -2.65 9.19 22.34
C VAL A 94 -2.11 7.80 22.01
N PHE A 95 -2.78 6.75 22.45
CA PHE A 95 -2.35 5.35 22.33
C PHE A 95 -0.88 5.14 22.71
N ALA A 96 -0.46 5.75 23.81
CA ALA A 96 0.92 5.74 24.27
C ALA A 96 1.48 4.32 24.35
N GLY A 97 2.66 4.09 23.73
CA GLY A 97 3.31 2.79 23.69
C GLY A 97 2.74 1.80 22.66
N ASP A 98 1.73 2.19 21.86
CA ASP A 98 1.19 1.36 20.78
C ASP A 98 1.43 1.98 19.38
N PRO A 99 2.62 1.79 18.78
CA PRO A 99 2.96 2.35 17.47
C PRO A 99 2.00 1.90 16.35
N ARG A 100 1.33 0.76 16.51
CA ARG A 100 0.39 0.24 15.50
C ARG A 100 -0.85 1.13 15.40
N ARG A 101 -1.49 1.42 16.53
CA ARG A 101 -2.65 2.31 16.59
C ARG A 101 -2.27 3.73 16.23
N GLN A 102 -1.11 4.19 16.67
CA GLN A 102 -0.58 5.50 16.31
C GLN A 102 -0.38 5.63 14.79
N LEU A 103 0.26 4.64 14.15
CA LEU A 103 0.43 4.62 12.69
C LEU A 103 -0.92 4.65 11.95
N THR A 104 -1.90 3.89 12.43
CA THR A 104 -3.25 3.90 11.84
C THR A 104 -3.91 5.28 11.92
N ILE A 105 -3.80 5.97 13.07
CA ILE A 105 -4.30 7.35 13.22
C ILE A 105 -3.56 8.32 12.27
N LEU A 106 -2.25 8.19 12.16
CA LEU A 106 -1.45 9.02 11.26
C LEU A 106 -1.80 8.78 9.78
N ASN A 107 -2.16 7.54 9.41
CA ASN A 107 -2.67 7.21 8.08
C ASN A 107 -4.03 7.86 7.82
N ALA A 108 -4.93 7.86 8.80
CA ALA A 108 -6.21 8.57 8.68
C ALA A 108 -6.02 10.08 8.48
N VAL A 109 -5.10 10.69 9.22
CA VAL A 109 -4.75 12.11 9.04
C VAL A 109 -4.13 12.36 7.66
N SER A 110 -3.22 11.50 7.21
CA SER A 110 -2.62 11.58 5.87
C SER A 110 -3.66 11.48 4.77
N ALA A 111 -4.58 10.52 4.86
CA ALA A 111 -5.69 10.38 3.92
C ALA A 111 -6.61 11.62 3.92
N SER A 112 -6.84 12.21 5.08
CA SER A 112 -7.63 13.43 5.20
C SER A 112 -6.95 14.62 4.54
N LEU A 113 -5.63 14.73 4.66
CA LEU A 113 -4.85 15.72 3.91
C LEU A 113 -4.95 15.48 2.39
N CYS A 114 -4.93 14.20 1.97
CA CYS A 114 -5.15 13.83 0.57
C CYS A 114 -6.53 14.26 0.06
N VAL A 115 -7.58 14.15 0.88
CA VAL A 115 -8.92 14.70 0.58
C VAL A 115 -8.87 16.22 0.38
N GLY A 116 -8.11 16.93 1.21
CA GLY A 116 -7.86 18.37 1.04
C GLY A 116 -7.16 18.69 -0.28
N VAL A 117 -6.18 17.89 -0.69
CA VAL A 117 -5.49 18.01 -2.00
C VAL A 117 -6.47 17.75 -3.15
N ALA A 118 -7.32 16.72 -3.05
CA ALA A 118 -8.34 16.41 -4.05
C ALA A 118 -9.34 17.58 -4.23
N TYR A 119 -9.74 18.22 -3.12
CA TYR A 119 -10.54 19.44 -3.15
C TYR A 119 -9.83 20.56 -3.91
N LEU A 120 -8.55 20.84 -3.58
CA LEU A 120 -7.77 21.90 -4.22
C LEU A 120 -7.59 21.65 -5.73
N LEU A 121 -7.30 20.41 -6.11
CA LEU A 121 -7.18 19.99 -7.52
C LEU A 121 -8.51 20.21 -8.26
N ALA A 122 -9.62 19.71 -7.72
CA ALA A 122 -10.93 19.87 -8.31
C ALA A 122 -11.33 21.35 -8.40
N ARG A 123 -10.99 22.15 -7.40
CA ARG A 123 -11.22 23.60 -7.38
C ARG A 123 -10.43 24.32 -8.47
N ALA A 124 -9.16 23.91 -8.69
CA ALA A 124 -8.32 24.43 -9.75
C ALA A 124 -8.86 24.07 -11.15
N VAL A 125 -9.29 22.81 -11.31
CA VAL A 125 -9.77 22.27 -12.59
C VAL A 125 -11.15 22.82 -12.98
N THR A 126 -12.08 22.96 -12.03
CA THR A 126 -13.48 23.31 -12.32
C THR A 126 -13.86 24.74 -11.96
N GLY A 127 -13.10 25.39 -11.09
CA GLY A 127 -13.45 26.69 -10.52
C GLY A 127 -14.65 26.67 -9.57
N ASP A 128 -15.24 25.50 -9.28
CA ASP A 128 -16.49 25.34 -8.56
C ASP A 128 -16.30 24.78 -7.16
N ARG A 129 -16.82 25.46 -6.12
CA ARG A 129 -16.68 25.08 -4.72
C ARG A 129 -17.43 23.80 -4.39
N VAL A 130 -18.64 23.65 -4.90
CA VAL A 130 -19.50 22.48 -4.60
C VAL A 130 -18.92 21.22 -5.24
N ILE A 131 -18.50 21.34 -6.50
CA ILE A 131 -17.83 20.23 -7.20
C ILE A 131 -16.56 19.83 -6.45
N ALA A 132 -15.77 20.81 -5.98
CA ALA A 132 -14.54 20.51 -5.22
C ALA A 132 -14.84 19.75 -3.92
N TRP A 133 -15.86 20.14 -3.16
CA TRP A 133 -16.32 19.42 -1.97
C TRP A 133 -16.75 17.98 -2.28
N LEU A 134 -17.58 17.79 -3.31
CA LEU A 134 -18.04 16.47 -3.74
C LEU A 134 -16.89 15.60 -4.25
N THR A 135 -15.88 16.19 -4.91
CA THR A 135 -14.70 15.46 -5.37
C THR A 135 -13.83 14.99 -4.19
N GLY A 136 -13.63 15.85 -3.18
CA GLY A 136 -12.94 15.44 -1.95
C GLY A 136 -13.68 14.30 -1.24
N ALA A 137 -14.99 14.40 -1.08
CA ALA A 137 -15.81 13.35 -0.49
C ALA A 137 -15.78 12.04 -1.31
N PHE A 138 -15.82 12.13 -2.64
CA PHE A 138 -15.69 10.97 -3.52
C PHE A 138 -14.32 10.31 -3.39
N HIS A 139 -13.25 11.10 -3.33
CA HIS A 139 -11.89 10.57 -3.16
C HIS A 139 -11.79 9.74 -1.86
N LEU A 140 -12.33 10.26 -0.74
CA LEU A 140 -12.42 9.52 0.52
C LEU A 140 -13.26 8.24 0.39
N ALA A 141 -14.33 8.28 -0.40
CA ALA A 141 -15.27 7.17 -0.57
C ALA A 141 -14.70 6.02 -1.42
N THR A 142 -13.61 6.23 -2.19
CA THR A 142 -12.99 5.15 -2.97
C THR A 142 -12.43 4.07 -2.06
N SER A 143 -12.56 2.80 -2.45
CA SER A 143 -12.19 1.65 -1.62
C SER A 143 -10.72 1.72 -1.17
N HIS A 144 -9.78 1.95 -2.09
CA HIS A 144 -8.35 1.95 -1.74
C HIS A 144 -7.98 3.10 -0.79
N VAL A 145 -8.50 4.31 -1.00
CA VAL A 145 -8.22 5.45 -0.10
C VAL A 145 -8.80 5.19 1.28
N MET A 146 -10.08 4.81 1.35
CA MET A 146 -10.76 4.53 2.62
C MET A 146 -10.06 3.39 3.37
N PHE A 147 -9.77 2.28 2.69
CA PHE A 147 -9.17 1.11 3.31
C PHE A 147 -7.76 1.38 3.81
N LEU A 148 -6.87 1.92 2.95
CA LEU A 148 -5.49 2.22 3.34
C LEU A 148 -5.39 3.34 4.40
N ALA A 149 -6.44 4.15 4.55
CA ALA A 149 -6.53 5.16 5.61
C ALA A 149 -6.78 4.57 7.01
N ILE A 150 -7.38 3.38 7.10
CA ILE A 150 -7.79 2.76 8.37
C ILE A 150 -6.92 1.56 8.79
N VAL A 151 -5.85 1.30 8.05
CA VAL A 151 -4.87 0.25 8.34
C VAL A 151 -3.48 0.84 8.56
N ASN A 152 -2.59 0.09 9.19
CA ASN A 152 -1.25 0.57 9.56
C ASN A 152 -0.19 0.34 8.47
N GLU A 153 -0.47 0.72 7.23
CA GLU A 153 0.45 0.63 6.10
C GLU A 153 1.29 1.90 5.92
N ASP A 154 2.39 1.80 5.20
CA ASP A 154 3.32 2.91 4.93
C ASP A 154 2.97 3.71 3.66
N ILE A 155 2.06 3.20 2.84
CA ILE A 155 1.76 3.79 1.54
C ILE A 155 0.95 5.09 1.62
N MET A 156 0.05 5.22 2.59
CA MET A 156 -0.87 6.36 2.66
C MET A 156 -0.17 7.71 2.82
N PRO A 157 0.84 7.87 3.70
CA PRO A 157 1.62 9.11 3.80
C PRO A 157 2.35 9.44 2.50
N SER A 158 2.99 8.45 1.91
CA SER A 158 3.71 8.58 0.64
C SER A 158 2.80 9.01 -0.48
N TYR A 159 1.65 8.34 -0.60
CA TYR A 159 0.63 8.67 -1.57
C TYR A 159 0.12 10.10 -1.40
N THR A 160 -0.12 10.55 -0.18
CA THR A 160 -0.59 11.91 0.09
C THR A 160 0.37 12.96 -0.45
N VAL A 161 1.67 12.81 -0.18
CA VAL A 161 2.70 13.73 -0.68
C VAL A 161 2.86 13.61 -2.19
N MET A 162 2.85 12.39 -2.73
CA MET A 162 2.95 12.15 -4.17
C MET A 162 1.74 12.69 -4.93
N PHE A 163 0.53 12.49 -4.41
CA PHE A 163 -0.69 13.04 -5.00
C PHE A 163 -0.71 14.57 -4.95
N ALA A 164 -0.15 15.18 -3.91
CA ALA A 164 0.05 16.64 -3.87
C ALA A 164 1.04 17.08 -4.96
N ALA A 165 2.17 16.38 -5.14
CA ALA A 165 3.13 16.66 -6.21
C ALA A 165 2.49 16.51 -7.60
N MET A 166 1.71 15.44 -7.83
CA MET A 166 0.96 15.22 -9.07
C MET A 166 -0.05 16.32 -9.32
N SER A 167 -0.82 16.70 -8.31
CA SER A 167 -1.85 17.74 -8.40
C SER A 167 -1.25 19.10 -8.71
N LEU A 168 -0.17 19.48 -8.02
CA LEU A 168 0.56 20.72 -8.30
C LEU A 168 1.25 20.67 -9.66
N GLY A 169 1.86 19.55 -10.04
CA GLY A 169 2.43 19.35 -11.37
C GLY A 169 1.39 19.53 -12.48
N ALA A 170 0.20 18.92 -12.32
CA ALA A 170 -0.89 19.04 -13.27
C ALA A 170 -1.39 20.49 -13.46
N VAL A 171 -1.37 21.30 -12.39
CA VAL A 171 -1.80 22.71 -12.45
C VAL A 171 -0.67 23.64 -12.89
N TRP A 172 0.54 23.46 -12.35
CA TRP A 172 1.61 24.43 -12.50
C TRP A 172 2.49 24.23 -13.74
N PHE A 173 2.64 22.98 -14.24
CA PHE A 173 3.45 22.72 -15.43
C PHE A 173 2.79 23.21 -16.72
N ALA A 174 1.52 23.55 -16.68
CA ALA A 174 0.89 24.32 -17.76
C ALA A 174 1.60 25.66 -18.05
N ARG A 175 2.24 26.26 -17.04
CA ARG A 175 3.07 27.48 -17.12
C ARG A 175 4.21 27.33 -16.11
N PRO A 176 5.28 26.58 -16.46
CA PRO A 176 6.36 26.30 -15.53
C PRO A 176 7.16 27.58 -15.21
N THR A 177 7.55 27.70 -13.96
CA THR A 177 8.53 28.66 -13.44
C THR A 177 9.53 27.92 -12.57
N VAL A 178 10.71 28.49 -12.33
CA VAL A 178 11.73 27.85 -11.50
C VAL A 178 11.15 27.46 -10.13
N ALA A 179 10.49 28.37 -9.43
CA ALA A 179 9.91 28.10 -8.11
C ALA A 179 8.87 26.96 -8.14
N ARG A 180 8.01 26.91 -9.17
CA ARG A 180 7.00 25.85 -9.33
C ARG A 180 7.62 24.50 -9.61
N VAL A 181 8.61 24.45 -10.50
CA VAL A 181 9.32 23.20 -10.84
C VAL A 181 10.07 22.68 -9.61
N LEU A 182 10.79 23.56 -8.89
CA LEU A 182 11.50 23.17 -7.66
C LEU A 182 10.52 22.68 -6.57
N ALA A 183 9.42 23.39 -6.33
CA ALA A 183 8.45 22.99 -5.31
C ALA A 183 7.84 21.60 -5.61
N VAL A 184 7.47 21.34 -6.88
CA VAL A 184 6.96 20.03 -7.30
C VAL A 184 8.05 18.96 -7.20
N ALA A 185 9.28 19.28 -7.61
CA ALA A 185 10.40 18.33 -7.53
C ALA A 185 10.75 17.95 -6.08
N VAL A 186 10.73 18.90 -5.15
CA VAL A 186 10.95 18.62 -3.71
C VAL A 186 9.82 17.73 -3.16
N LEU A 187 8.54 18.07 -3.41
CA LEU A 187 7.42 17.23 -2.96
C LEU A 187 7.48 15.84 -3.58
N PHE A 188 7.76 15.74 -4.86
CA PHE A 188 7.98 14.47 -5.53
C PHE A 188 9.09 13.65 -4.85
N SER A 189 10.22 14.31 -4.55
CA SER A 189 11.37 13.67 -3.90
C SER A 189 11.03 13.18 -2.50
N VAL A 190 10.32 13.96 -1.71
CA VAL A 190 9.82 13.54 -0.40
C VAL A 190 8.88 12.34 -0.54
N GLY A 191 7.94 12.37 -1.49
CA GLY A 191 7.00 11.27 -1.73
C GLY A 191 7.70 9.94 -2.04
N TRP A 192 8.68 9.92 -2.95
CA TRP A 192 9.39 8.68 -3.27
C TRP A 192 10.41 8.25 -2.20
N LEU A 193 10.95 9.17 -1.40
CA LEU A 193 11.78 8.82 -0.25
C LEU A 193 10.95 8.24 0.91
N PHE A 194 9.66 8.52 0.97
CA PHE A 194 8.73 7.80 1.85
C PHE A 194 8.43 6.39 1.34
N GLU A 195 8.18 6.23 0.04
CA GLU A 195 7.90 4.94 -0.60
C GLU A 195 8.36 4.95 -2.07
N TRP A 196 9.46 4.28 -2.34
CA TRP A 196 10.15 4.29 -3.62
C TRP A 196 9.30 3.78 -4.81
N ARG A 197 8.33 2.87 -4.58
CA ARG A 197 7.48 2.30 -5.62
C ARG A 197 6.66 3.37 -6.36
N LEU A 198 6.30 4.45 -5.69
CA LEU A 198 5.52 5.54 -6.29
C LEU A 198 6.30 6.35 -7.33
N MET A 199 7.64 6.28 -7.31
CA MET A 199 8.48 6.97 -8.27
C MET A 199 8.28 6.42 -9.71
N PHE A 200 8.20 5.10 -9.86
CA PHE A 200 8.20 4.47 -11.18
C PHE A 200 7.06 4.92 -12.09
N PRO A 201 5.79 4.94 -11.66
CA PRO A 201 4.72 5.45 -12.49
C PRO A 201 4.73 6.97 -12.62
N THR A 202 5.19 7.70 -11.60
CA THR A 202 4.99 9.15 -11.50
C THR A 202 6.13 9.95 -12.12
N LEU A 203 7.38 9.48 -12.06
CA LEU A 203 8.51 10.19 -12.69
C LEU A 203 8.33 10.38 -14.19
N PRO A 204 8.03 9.35 -15.00
CA PRO A 204 7.76 9.51 -16.43
C PRO A 204 6.66 10.55 -16.71
N ALA A 205 5.63 10.57 -15.86
CA ALA A 205 4.51 11.49 -16.00
C ALA A 205 4.90 12.95 -15.73
N MET A 206 5.72 13.23 -14.72
CA MET A 206 6.25 14.56 -14.43
C MET A 206 7.13 15.08 -15.58
N LEU A 207 8.00 14.22 -16.10
CA LEU A 207 8.86 14.56 -17.23
C LEU A 207 8.03 14.78 -18.50
N ALA A 208 7.02 13.95 -18.76
CA ALA A 208 6.09 14.13 -19.89
C ALA A 208 5.31 15.44 -19.79
N ALA A 209 4.86 15.84 -18.60
CA ALA A 209 4.15 17.10 -18.42
C ALA A 209 5.06 18.31 -18.72
N LEU A 210 6.30 18.30 -18.24
CA LEU A 210 7.29 19.34 -18.56
C LEU A 210 7.62 19.36 -20.06
N TRP A 211 7.67 18.19 -20.70
CA TRP A 211 7.96 18.06 -22.12
C TRP A 211 6.81 18.59 -23.00
N PHE A 212 5.59 18.19 -22.73
CA PHE A 212 4.44 18.51 -23.60
C PHE A 212 3.85 19.91 -23.37
N CYS A 213 4.07 20.51 -22.20
CA CYS A 213 3.51 21.83 -21.88
C CYS A 213 4.41 23.00 -22.29
N GLU A 214 5.69 22.81 -22.51
CA GLU A 214 6.61 23.84 -22.97
C GLU A 214 6.84 23.74 -24.48
N PRO A 215 6.61 24.79 -25.28
CA PRO A 215 6.77 24.72 -26.73
C PRO A 215 8.23 24.72 -27.19
N ARG A 216 9.16 25.32 -26.43
CA ARG A 216 10.55 25.51 -26.83
C ARG A 216 11.43 24.36 -26.35
N LEU A 217 12.13 23.69 -27.26
CA LEU A 217 12.96 22.50 -26.97
C LEU A 217 14.02 22.76 -25.88
N ASN A 218 14.75 23.88 -25.97
CA ASN A 218 15.77 24.23 -24.98
C ASN A 218 15.19 24.43 -23.60
N ARG A 219 13.98 24.99 -23.46
CA ARG A 219 13.30 25.14 -22.20
C ARG A 219 12.75 23.80 -21.67
N ARG A 220 12.27 22.91 -22.55
CA ARG A 220 11.87 21.55 -22.15
C ARG A 220 13.03 20.83 -21.46
N VAL A 221 14.18 20.82 -22.13
CA VAL A 221 15.39 20.19 -21.58
C VAL A 221 15.81 20.87 -20.27
N GLY A 222 15.77 22.22 -20.22
CA GLY A 222 16.09 22.98 -19.02
C GLY A 222 15.18 22.67 -17.83
N TRP A 223 13.85 22.56 -18.04
CA TRP A 223 12.90 22.21 -16.97
C TRP A 223 13.08 20.78 -16.48
N ILE A 224 13.30 19.84 -17.38
CA ILE A 224 13.58 18.43 -17.05
C ILE A 224 14.89 18.33 -16.27
N ALA A 225 15.95 18.99 -16.75
CA ALA A 225 17.24 19.00 -16.07
C ALA A 225 17.13 19.60 -14.64
N LEU A 226 16.39 20.71 -14.49
CA LEU A 226 16.13 21.34 -13.20
C LEU A 226 15.38 20.41 -12.25
N PHE A 227 14.34 19.73 -12.75
CA PHE A 227 13.55 18.76 -11.95
C PHE A 227 14.42 17.60 -11.47
N LEU A 228 15.16 16.98 -12.38
CA LEU A 228 16.05 15.84 -12.06
C LEU A 228 17.20 16.26 -11.14
N ALA A 229 17.82 17.43 -11.39
CA ALA A 229 18.87 17.95 -10.52
C ALA A 229 18.36 18.21 -9.09
N CYS A 230 17.15 18.78 -8.95
CA CYS A 230 16.51 18.96 -7.65
C CYS A 230 16.22 17.61 -6.96
N MET A 231 15.73 16.62 -7.70
CA MET A 231 15.49 15.28 -7.18
C MET A 231 16.79 14.63 -6.66
N VAL A 232 17.86 14.68 -7.46
CA VAL A 232 19.17 14.15 -7.08
C VAL A 232 19.75 14.91 -5.89
N ALA A 233 19.64 16.25 -5.88
CA ALA A 233 20.10 17.07 -4.77
C ALA A 233 19.35 16.76 -3.47
N THR A 234 18.02 16.57 -3.54
CA THR A 234 17.22 16.19 -2.36
C THR A 234 17.65 14.81 -1.83
N ALA A 235 17.83 13.82 -2.69
CA ALA A 235 18.32 12.50 -2.30
C ALA A 235 19.72 12.58 -1.68
N ALA A 236 20.63 13.36 -2.28
CA ALA A 236 21.99 13.55 -1.77
C ALA A 236 21.99 14.24 -0.40
N LEU A 237 21.19 15.28 -0.21
CA LEU A 237 21.06 15.98 1.08
C LEU A 237 20.52 15.04 2.17
N VAL A 238 19.52 14.24 1.86
CA VAL A 238 18.94 13.26 2.80
C VAL A 238 19.95 12.16 3.11
N ALA A 239 20.65 11.61 2.11
CA ALA A 239 21.71 10.61 2.33
C ALA A 239 22.86 11.18 3.18
N LEU A 240 23.25 12.43 2.94
CA LEU A 240 24.29 13.10 3.71
C LEU A 240 23.85 13.36 5.17
N ALA A 241 22.60 13.78 5.38
CA ALA A 241 22.07 14.00 6.72
C ALA A 241 22.05 12.75 7.60
N TRP A 242 21.93 11.59 6.99
CA TRP A 242 21.85 10.29 7.68
C TRP A 242 23.09 9.42 7.50
N ARG A 243 24.21 9.97 6.97
CA ARG A 243 25.40 9.19 6.58
C ARG A 243 26.00 8.33 7.69
N ASP A 244 25.93 8.82 8.93
CA ASP A 244 26.52 8.17 10.11
C ASP A 244 25.50 7.28 10.86
N HIS A 245 24.27 7.15 10.32
CA HIS A 245 23.20 6.40 10.96
C HIS A 245 23.24 4.91 10.53
N PRO A 246 22.88 3.96 11.41
CA PRO A 246 22.79 2.54 11.07
C PRO A 246 21.88 2.29 9.84
N GLY A 247 22.36 1.54 8.86
CA GLY A 247 21.64 1.29 7.62
C GLY A 247 21.68 2.43 6.60
N ALA A 248 22.49 3.47 6.81
CA ALA A 248 22.69 4.53 5.83
C ALA A 248 23.13 3.97 4.47
N VAL A 249 22.58 4.51 3.39
CA VAL A 249 22.89 4.13 2.01
C VAL A 249 23.30 5.36 1.20
N GLY A 250 24.08 5.13 0.14
CA GLY A 250 24.50 6.19 -0.76
C GLY A 250 23.33 6.78 -1.58
N PRO A 251 23.51 7.99 -2.16
CA PRO A 251 22.45 8.62 -2.97
C PRO A 251 22.00 7.78 -4.16
N PHE A 252 22.90 7.01 -4.78
CA PHE A 252 22.57 6.10 -5.87
C PHE A 252 21.71 4.92 -5.42
N ASP A 253 21.97 4.38 -4.24
CA ASP A 253 21.18 3.28 -3.68
C ASP A 253 19.78 3.74 -3.29
N LEU A 254 19.59 5.02 -2.95
CA LEU A 254 18.28 5.61 -2.74
C LEU A 254 17.49 5.68 -4.05
N ILE A 255 18.13 6.09 -5.16
CA ILE A 255 17.48 6.22 -6.47
C ILE A 255 17.21 4.83 -7.08
N TRP A 256 18.13 3.87 -6.87
CA TRP A 256 18.05 2.54 -7.46
C TRP A 256 18.29 1.43 -6.44
N THR A 257 17.24 1.05 -5.75
CA THR A 257 17.33 -0.02 -4.74
C THR A 257 17.50 -1.41 -5.35
N GLY A 258 17.19 -1.59 -6.63
CA GLY A 258 17.21 -2.88 -7.33
C GLY A 258 16.18 -3.91 -6.82
N LYS A 259 15.44 -3.59 -5.77
CA LYS A 259 14.48 -4.52 -5.13
C LYS A 259 13.34 -4.93 -6.05
N ALA A 260 12.82 -4.02 -6.89
CA ALA A 260 11.71 -4.33 -7.80
C ALA A 260 12.06 -5.44 -8.80
N VAL A 261 13.32 -5.45 -9.26
CA VAL A 261 13.80 -6.41 -10.27
C VAL A 261 14.08 -7.78 -9.66
N ARG A 262 14.30 -7.85 -8.34
CA ARG A 262 14.65 -9.08 -7.60
C ARG A 262 13.50 -9.63 -6.76
N SER A 263 12.33 -9.02 -6.79
CA SER A 263 11.18 -9.49 -6.02
C SER A 263 10.66 -10.81 -6.57
N VAL A 264 10.23 -11.70 -5.69
CA VAL A 264 9.53 -12.95 -6.05
C VAL A 264 8.23 -12.72 -6.82
N TRP A 265 7.67 -11.53 -6.73
CA TRP A 265 6.48 -11.12 -7.51
C TRP A 265 6.84 -10.54 -8.87
N ALA A 266 8.13 -10.29 -9.16
CA ALA A 266 8.55 -9.73 -10.44
C ALA A 266 8.39 -10.78 -11.57
N GLY A 267 7.93 -10.30 -12.72
CA GLY A 267 7.75 -11.09 -13.91
C GLY A 267 6.32 -11.06 -14.44
N PHE A 268 6.19 -11.16 -15.76
CA PHE A 268 4.90 -11.16 -16.43
C PHE A 268 4.33 -12.58 -16.49
N THR A 269 3.05 -12.71 -16.17
CA THR A 269 2.23 -13.89 -16.47
C THR A 269 0.86 -13.45 -17.00
N TRP A 270 0.21 -14.27 -17.83
CA TRP A 270 -1.12 -13.95 -18.35
C TRP A 270 -2.19 -13.84 -17.25
N ALA A 271 -2.04 -14.57 -16.15
CA ALA A 271 -2.91 -14.47 -14.99
C ALA A 271 -2.93 -13.03 -14.41
N LYS A 272 -1.79 -12.33 -14.46
CA LYS A 272 -1.67 -10.95 -13.98
C LYS A 272 -2.53 -9.94 -14.77
N VAL A 273 -2.94 -10.26 -15.99
CA VAL A 273 -3.88 -9.42 -16.75
C VAL A 273 -5.27 -9.44 -16.09
N GLY A 274 -5.72 -10.60 -15.61
CA GLY A 274 -6.95 -10.70 -14.82
C GLY A 274 -6.85 -9.96 -13.49
N TYR A 275 -5.74 -10.15 -12.78
CA TYR A 275 -5.47 -9.44 -11.52
C TYR A 275 -5.36 -7.93 -11.70
N LEU A 276 -4.82 -7.46 -12.82
CA LEU A 276 -4.79 -6.03 -13.15
C LEU A 276 -6.19 -5.46 -13.26
N TRP A 277 -7.07 -6.16 -13.97
CA TRP A 277 -8.46 -5.73 -14.05
C TRP A 277 -9.13 -5.68 -12.67
N ASP A 278 -8.90 -6.69 -11.83
CA ASP A 278 -9.41 -6.72 -10.46
C ASP A 278 -8.90 -5.54 -9.63
N GLY A 279 -7.61 -5.24 -9.71
CA GLY A 279 -7.00 -4.10 -9.03
C GLY A 279 -7.58 -2.75 -9.46
N ILE A 280 -7.79 -2.55 -10.77
CA ILE A 280 -8.42 -1.33 -11.33
C ILE A 280 -9.86 -1.17 -10.80
N VAL A 281 -10.64 -2.24 -10.85
CA VAL A 281 -12.04 -2.22 -10.40
C VAL A 281 -12.15 -2.01 -8.90
N ALA A 282 -11.29 -2.68 -8.14
CA ALA A 282 -11.24 -2.59 -6.69
C ALA A 282 -10.90 -1.19 -6.16
N TYR A 283 -10.34 -0.32 -6.97
CA TYR A 283 -10.09 1.07 -6.58
C TYR A 283 -11.38 1.79 -6.15
N LEU A 284 -12.49 1.56 -6.85
CA LEU A 284 -13.78 2.18 -6.52
C LEU A 284 -14.57 1.35 -5.51
N LEU A 285 -14.73 0.06 -5.77
CA LEU A 285 -15.56 -0.85 -5.00
C LEU A 285 -14.75 -2.05 -4.57
N GLY A 286 -14.71 -2.35 -3.28
CA GLY A 286 -14.03 -3.53 -2.80
C GLY A 286 -13.72 -3.48 -1.31
N THR A 287 -13.05 -4.52 -0.84
CA THR A 287 -12.60 -4.63 0.55
C THR A 287 -11.22 -3.99 0.76
N GLY A 288 -10.57 -3.50 -0.28
CA GLY A 288 -9.16 -3.12 -0.23
C GLY A 288 -8.20 -4.32 -0.08
N VAL A 289 -8.71 -5.54 -0.16
CA VAL A 289 -7.97 -6.79 -0.01
C VAL A 289 -7.53 -7.29 -1.37
N THR A 290 -6.37 -7.94 -1.42
CA THR A 290 -5.79 -8.50 -2.64
C THR A 290 -6.55 -9.71 -3.19
N THR A 291 -7.44 -10.31 -2.40
CA THR A 291 -8.28 -11.46 -2.79
C THR A 291 -9.74 -11.09 -2.69
N PHE A 292 -10.40 -11.06 -3.84
CA PHE A 292 -11.83 -10.72 -3.95
C PHE A 292 -12.75 -11.94 -3.87
N ASP A 293 -12.18 -13.11 -3.64
CA ASP A 293 -12.91 -14.35 -3.51
C ASP A 293 -13.85 -14.30 -2.31
N GLY A 294 -15.14 -14.28 -2.58
CA GLY A 294 -16.18 -14.37 -1.56
C GLY A 294 -17.11 -13.17 -1.40
N LEU A 295 -16.94 -12.09 -2.16
CA LEU A 295 -17.99 -11.04 -2.17
C LEU A 295 -19.20 -11.51 -2.99
N PRO A 296 -20.39 -11.60 -2.39
CA PRO A 296 -21.60 -11.99 -3.13
C PRO A 296 -21.83 -11.05 -4.33
N GLY A 297 -21.99 -11.62 -5.52
CA GLY A 297 -22.23 -10.84 -6.73
C GLY A 297 -21.01 -10.11 -7.29
N TRP A 298 -19.78 -10.48 -6.89
CA TRP A 298 -18.54 -9.84 -7.34
C TRP A 298 -18.45 -9.66 -8.86
N ASP A 299 -18.79 -10.67 -9.63
CA ASP A 299 -18.73 -10.59 -11.09
C ASP A 299 -19.63 -9.48 -11.65
N ILE A 300 -20.85 -9.32 -11.10
CA ILE A 300 -21.77 -8.25 -11.50
C ILE A 300 -21.19 -6.89 -11.15
N TRP A 301 -20.64 -6.74 -9.94
CA TRP A 301 -20.03 -5.49 -9.50
C TRP A 301 -18.77 -5.16 -10.30
N ARG A 302 -17.97 -6.15 -10.65
CA ARG A 302 -16.78 -6.03 -11.50
C ARG A 302 -17.15 -5.43 -12.87
N PHE A 303 -18.17 -5.96 -13.52
CA PHE A 303 -18.65 -5.40 -14.79
C PHE A 303 -19.26 -4.01 -14.62
N ALA A 304 -20.14 -3.80 -13.65
CA ALA A 304 -20.77 -2.51 -13.41
C ALA A 304 -19.73 -1.41 -13.14
N THR A 305 -18.71 -1.70 -12.32
CA THR A 305 -17.64 -0.75 -12.01
C THR A 305 -16.74 -0.50 -13.21
N THR A 306 -16.47 -1.53 -14.04
CA THR A 306 -15.75 -1.35 -15.30
C THR A 306 -16.46 -0.35 -16.21
N PHE A 307 -17.77 -0.51 -16.43
CA PHE A 307 -18.54 0.44 -17.23
C PHE A 307 -18.59 1.83 -16.60
N TRP A 308 -18.64 1.91 -15.29
CA TRP A 308 -18.58 3.19 -14.59
C TRP A 308 -17.24 3.90 -14.80
N LEU A 309 -16.11 3.20 -14.64
CA LEU A 309 -14.78 3.73 -14.91
C LEU A 309 -14.61 4.15 -16.36
N LEU A 310 -15.08 3.34 -17.32
CA LEU A 310 -15.09 3.69 -18.74
C LEU A 310 -15.94 4.93 -19.02
N GLY A 311 -17.09 5.07 -18.35
CA GLY A 311 -17.95 6.26 -18.43
C GLY A 311 -17.22 7.51 -17.90
N ILE A 312 -16.57 7.42 -16.74
CA ILE A 312 -15.76 8.50 -16.17
C ILE A 312 -14.64 8.88 -17.14
N ALA A 313 -13.87 7.90 -17.63
CA ALA A 313 -12.77 8.11 -18.56
C ALA A 313 -13.26 8.71 -19.89
N GLY A 314 -14.39 8.24 -20.44
CA GLY A 314 -14.96 8.74 -21.69
C GLY A 314 -15.40 10.20 -21.60
N VAL A 315 -16.13 10.56 -20.53
CA VAL A 315 -16.59 11.94 -20.31
C VAL A 315 -15.38 12.86 -20.06
N ALA A 316 -14.51 12.53 -19.13
CA ALA A 316 -13.34 13.33 -18.80
C ALA A 316 -12.38 13.42 -20.00
N GLY A 317 -12.10 12.30 -20.67
CA GLY A 317 -11.29 12.23 -21.86
C GLY A 317 -11.81 13.10 -22.99
N SER A 318 -13.15 13.11 -23.23
CA SER A 318 -13.76 13.97 -24.25
C SER A 318 -13.58 15.47 -23.95
N ILE A 319 -13.69 15.86 -22.67
CA ILE A 319 -13.49 17.24 -22.23
C ILE A 319 -12.03 17.65 -22.41
N LEU A 320 -11.10 16.84 -21.93
CA LEU A 320 -9.68 17.09 -21.99
C LEU A 320 -9.15 17.06 -23.44
N TRP A 321 -9.66 16.15 -24.27
CA TRP A 321 -9.29 16.08 -25.68
C TRP A 321 -9.68 17.33 -26.47
N ARG A 322 -10.87 17.87 -26.20
CA ARG A 322 -11.31 19.15 -26.80
C ARG A 322 -10.44 20.32 -26.33
N GLY A 323 -10.02 20.30 -25.07
CA GLY A 323 -9.13 21.30 -24.48
C GLY A 323 -7.63 21.03 -24.67
N ARG A 324 -7.22 20.01 -25.42
CA ARG A 324 -5.81 19.59 -25.52
C ARG A 324 -4.84 20.64 -26.08
N ALA A 325 -5.37 21.63 -26.78
CA ALA A 325 -4.57 22.78 -27.22
C ALA A 325 -4.16 23.68 -26.04
N GLU A 326 -4.88 23.64 -24.93
CA GLU A 326 -4.61 24.43 -23.74
C GLU A 326 -3.59 23.71 -22.85
N GLY A 327 -2.62 24.48 -22.30
CA GLY A 327 -1.58 23.97 -21.41
C GLY A 327 -2.10 23.15 -20.21
N PRO A 328 -3.14 23.63 -19.50
CA PRO A 328 -3.67 22.92 -18.34
C PRO A 328 -4.27 21.54 -18.66
N ALA A 329 -5.01 21.39 -19.75
CA ALA A 329 -5.56 20.10 -20.15
C ALA A 329 -4.45 19.11 -20.56
N ARG A 330 -3.42 19.60 -21.26
CA ARG A 330 -2.24 18.79 -21.60
C ARG A 330 -1.47 18.35 -20.36
N SER A 331 -1.25 19.25 -19.41
CA SER A 331 -0.55 18.93 -18.17
C SER A 331 -1.31 17.88 -17.36
N LEU A 332 -2.63 17.99 -17.26
CA LEU A 332 -3.50 17.03 -16.59
C LEU A 332 -3.42 15.64 -17.24
N LEU A 333 -3.56 15.59 -18.57
CA LEU A 333 -3.43 14.35 -19.34
C LEU A 333 -2.02 13.74 -19.20
N ALA A 334 -0.96 14.55 -19.25
CA ALA A 334 0.40 14.07 -19.11
C ALA A 334 0.64 13.50 -17.69
N VAL A 335 0.31 14.24 -16.64
CA VAL A 335 0.56 13.78 -15.27
C VAL A 335 -0.25 12.54 -14.95
N PHE A 336 -1.57 12.59 -15.08
CA PHE A 336 -2.42 11.47 -14.64
C PHE A 336 -2.52 10.34 -15.67
N GLY A 337 -2.55 10.66 -16.98
CA GLY A 337 -2.62 9.64 -18.03
C GLY A 337 -1.33 8.85 -18.16
N VAL A 338 -0.16 9.51 -18.10
CA VAL A 338 1.12 8.80 -18.15
C VAL A 338 1.37 8.03 -16.85
N THR A 339 0.99 8.57 -15.66
CA THR A 339 1.05 7.81 -14.40
C THR A 339 0.23 6.52 -14.50
N PHE A 340 -0.99 6.60 -15.06
CA PHE A 340 -1.81 5.41 -15.27
C PHE A 340 -1.13 4.40 -16.17
N LEU A 341 -0.71 4.80 -17.36
CA LEU A 341 -0.09 3.88 -18.34
C LEU A 341 1.23 3.27 -17.83
N ALA A 342 2.12 4.11 -17.31
CA ALA A 342 3.41 3.64 -16.79
C ALA A 342 3.22 2.76 -15.54
N GLY A 343 2.26 3.10 -14.69
CA GLY A 343 1.94 2.35 -13.49
C GLY A 343 1.35 0.99 -13.79
N GLU A 344 0.43 0.88 -14.75
CA GLU A 344 -0.16 -0.41 -15.10
C GLU A 344 0.84 -1.34 -15.78
N VAL A 345 1.77 -0.80 -16.58
CA VAL A 345 2.90 -1.59 -17.11
C VAL A 345 3.79 -2.09 -15.97
N PHE A 346 4.08 -1.24 -14.98
CA PHE A 346 4.85 -1.65 -13.79
C PHE A 346 4.10 -2.67 -12.95
N ASN A 347 2.80 -2.48 -12.74
CA ASN A 347 1.95 -3.38 -11.95
C ASN A 347 1.81 -4.76 -12.58
N LEU A 348 1.69 -4.85 -13.91
CA LEU A 348 1.71 -6.14 -14.63
C LEU A 348 3.00 -6.93 -14.37
N TYR A 349 4.12 -6.23 -14.16
CA TYR A 349 5.39 -6.86 -13.83
C TYR A 349 5.50 -7.23 -12.34
N SER A 350 4.77 -6.55 -11.44
CA SER A 350 4.80 -6.74 -9.99
C SER A 350 3.50 -7.39 -9.47
N GLN A 351 2.71 -6.68 -8.71
CA GLN A 351 1.47 -7.13 -8.06
C GLN A 351 0.28 -6.26 -8.48
N PRO A 352 -0.36 -6.56 -9.63
CA PRO A 352 -1.35 -5.68 -10.22
C PRO A 352 -2.65 -5.54 -9.41
N GLN A 353 -2.97 -6.50 -8.55
CA GLN A 353 -4.17 -6.47 -7.68
C GLN A 353 -3.95 -5.74 -6.37
N ASP A 354 -2.70 -5.41 -6.00
CA ASP A 354 -2.39 -4.82 -4.71
C ASP A 354 -2.90 -3.37 -4.62
N PRO A 355 -3.74 -3.02 -3.62
CA PRO A 355 -4.23 -1.65 -3.40
C PRO A 355 -3.10 -0.62 -3.27
N GLN A 356 -1.96 -1.01 -2.67
CA GLN A 356 -0.80 -0.15 -2.51
C GLN A 356 -0.16 0.21 -3.85
N MET A 357 -0.18 -0.71 -4.81
CA MET A 357 0.31 -0.47 -6.17
C MET A 357 -0.69 0.35 -6.99
N GLN A 358 -1.99 0.11 -6.79
CA GLN A 358 -3.05 0.73 -7.58
C GLN A 358 -3.42 2.14 -7.13
N ILE A 359 -3.24 2.52 -5.85
CA ILE A 359 -3.73 3.80 -5.33
C ILE A 359 -3.17 5.01 -6.09
N ASN A 360 -1.88 5.00 -6.41
CA ASN A 360 -1.23 6.09 -7.12
C ASN A 360 -1.56 6.09 -8.62
N VAL A 361 -1.65 4.90 -9.20
CA VAL A 361 -1.93 4.67 -10.62
C VAL A 361 -3.34 5.11 -10.96
N MET A 362 -4.30 4.82 -10.08
CA MET A 362 -5.71 5.18 -10.21
C MET A 362 -6.06 6.61 -9.77
N ALA A 363 -5.08 7.41 -9.35
CA ALA A 363 -5.28 8.80 -8.93
C ALA A 363 -5.98 9.69 -9.97
N TRP A 364 -5.92 9.31 -11.27
CA TRP A 364 -6.60 10.00 -12.37
C TRP A 364 -8.13 10.04 -12.21
N VAL A 365 -8.71 9.09 -11.50
CA VAL A 365 -10.16 9.01 -11.28
C VAL A 365 -10.66 10.26 -10.56
N THR A 366 -9.87 10.82 -9.65
CA THR A 366 -10.24 12.03 -8.88
C THR A 366 -10.47 13.28 -9.75
N PRO A 367 -9.52 13.75 -10.56
CA PRO A 367 -9.77 14.88 -11.46
C PRO A 367 -10.77 14.54 -12.57
N ALA A 368 -10.83 13.30 -13.02
CA ALA A 368 -11.82 12.86 -14.00
C ALA A 368 -13.24 12.95 -13.42
N TRP A 369 -13.44 12.54 -12.16
CA TRP A 369 -14.72 12.69 -11.46
C TRP A 369 -15.15 14.16 -11.34
N ALA A 370 -14.21 15.06 -11.02
CA ALA A 370 -14.49 16.50 -10.99
C ALA A 370 -15.03 17.01 -12.34
N LEU A 371 -14.47 16.53 -13.46
CA LEU A 371 -14.94 16.86 -14.80
C LEU A 371 -16.33 16.27 -15.11
N VAL A 372 -16.61 15.05 -14.65
CA VAL A 372 -17.94 14.42 -14.75
C VAL A 372 -18.97 15.23 -13.96
N LEU A 373 -18.66 15.65 -12.74
CA LEU A 373 -19.51 16.51 -11.91
C LEU A 373 -19.77 17.85 -12.60
N LEU A 374 -18.76 18.44 -13.23
CA LEU A 374 -18.90 19.67 -13.99
C LEU A 374 -19.83 19.50 -15.19
N ALA A 375 -19.71 18.41 -15.94
CA ALA A 375 -20.57 18.08 -17.05
C ALA A 375 -22.02 17.85 -16.59
N ALA A 376 -22.20 17.07 -15.52
CA ALA A 376 -23.51 16.79 -14.93
C ALA A 376 -24.20 18.07 -14.42
N ARG A 377 -23.47 18.95 -13.72
CA ARG A 377 -24.00 20.23 -13.23
C ARG A 377 -24.40 21.15 -14.36
N ARG A 378 -23.66 21.18 -15.46
CA ARG A 378 -24.02 21.98 -16.64
C ARG A 378 -25.25 21.48 -17.35
N ARG A 379 -25.42 20.15 -17.41
CA ARG A 379 -26.55 19.51 -18.10
C ARG A 379 -27.84 19.50 -17.26
N TRP A 380 -27.68 19.26 -15.95
CA TRP A 380 -28.78 19.11 -14.99
C TRP A 380 -28.39 19.78 -13.65
N PRO A 381 -28.53 21.12 -13.52
CA PRO A 381 -27.90 21.87 -12.43
C PRO A 381 -28.20 21.36 -11.02
N ALA A 382 -29.45 21.12 -10.69
CA ALA A 382 -29.84 20.61 -9.37
C ALA A 382 -29.84 19.07 -9.30
N ARG A 383 -30.49 18.42 -10.27
CA ARG A 383 -30.64 16.96 -10.28
C ARG A 383 -29.31 16.24 -10.46
N GLY A 384 -28.42 16.76 -11.33
CA GLY A 384 -27.11 16.17 -11.56
C GLY A 384 -26.26 16.12 -10.29
N LEU A 385 -26.22 17.20 -9.52
CA LEU A 385 -25.48 17.22 -8.24
C LEU A 385 -26.11 16.30 -7.20
N ALA A 386 -27.45 16.28 -7.08
CA ALA A 386 -28.13 15.39 -6.14
C ALA A 386 -27.85 13.91 -6.43
N VAL A 387 -27.91 13.50 -7.71
CA VAL A 387 -27.60 12.13 -8.12
C VAL A 387 -26.13 11.79 -7.82
N MET A 388 -25.19 12.67 -8.15
CA MET A 388 -23.77 12.44 -7.90
C MET A 388 -23.42 12.43 -6.42
N THR A 389 -24.11 13.22 -5.59
CA THR A 389 -24.01 13.15 -4.13
C THR A 389 -24.51 11.79 -3.62
N ALA A 390 -25.67 11.34 -4.09
CA ALA A 390 -26.23 10.05 -3.72
C ALA A 390 -25.28 8.89 -4.12
N VAL A 391 -24.68 8.96 -5.32
CA VAL A 391 -23.68 7.99 -5.77
C VAL A 391 -22.44 7.97 -4.85
N THR A 392 -21.94 9.15 -4.44
CA THR A 392 -20.79 9.25 -3.54
C THR A 392 -21.10 8.67 -2.16
N VAL A 393 -22.29 8.97 -1.61
CA VAL A 393 -22.75 8.42 -0.33
C VAL A 393 -22.94 6.91 -0.42
N ALA A 394 -23.56 6.42 -1.50
CA ALA A 394 -23.76 4.99 -1.73
C ALA A 394 -22.40 4.24 -1.86
N LEU A 395 -21.44 4.82 -2.58
CA LEU A 395 -20.09 4.29 -2.70
C LEU A 395 -19.41 4.15 -1.32
N PHE A 396 -19.46 5.22 -0.51
CA PHE A 396 -18.88 5.19 0.84
C PHE A 396 -19.56 4.12 1.71
N ALA A 397 -20.90 4.12 1.74
CA ALA A 397 -21.66 3.14 2.53
C ALA A 397 -21.38 1.70 2.09
N TYR A 398 -21.29 1.45 0.78
CA TYR A 398 -20.96 0.14 0.24
C TYR A 398 -19.54 -0.30 0.68
N ASN A 399 -18.55 0.57 0.55
CA ASN A 399 -17.18 0.25 0.91
C ASN A 399 -17.02 0.02 2.43
N VAL A 400 -17.74 0.79 3.28
CA VAL A 400 -17.81 0.49 4.73
C VAL A 400 -18.45 -0.87 4.98
N TRP A 401 -19.56 -1.18 4.28
CA TRP A 401 -20.21 -2.48 4.41
C TRP A 401 -19.32 -3.63 3.95
N SER A 402 -18.56 -3.46 2.87
CA SER A 402 -17.68 -4.50 2.31
C SER A 402 -16.56 -4.92 3.26
N ILE A 403 -16.08 -4.03 4.14
CA ILE A 403 -15.06 -4.35 5.14
C ILE A 403 -15.64 -4.88 6.45
N ALA A 404 -16.96 -4.81 6.65
CA ALA A 404 -17.60 -5.24 7.91
C ALA A 404 -17.29 -6.71 8.30
N PRO A 405 -17.19 -7.69 7.38
CA PRO A 405 -16.80 -9.07 7.70
C PRO A 405 -15.39 -9.19 8.31
N LEU A 406 -14.53 -8.22 8.04
CA LEU A 406 -13.14 -8.19 8.52
C LEU A 406 -13.00 -7.53 9.90
N ARG A 407 -14.12 -7.04 10.46
CA ARG A 407 -14.13 -6.40 11.77
C ARG A 407 -13.67 -7.35 12.87
N GLY A 408 -12.80 -6.85 13.76
CA GLY A 408 -12.32 -7.60 14.91
C GLY A 408 -11.44 -8.79 14.56
N LEU A 409 -10.81 -8.83 13.39
CA LEU A 409 -9.85 -9.88 13.03
C LEU A 409 -8.70 -9.95 14.02
N ASP A 410 -8.23 -8.81 14.54
CA ASP A 410 -7.19 -8.75 15.56
C ASP A 410 -7.51 -9.63 16.77
N SER A 411 -8.70 -9.47 17.35
CA SER A 411 -9.13 -10.23 18.52
C SER A 411 -9.25 -11.73 18.22
N LYS A 412 -9.76 -12.08 17.03
CA LYS A 412 -9.91 -13.48 16.59
C LYS A 412 -8.56 -14.16 16.44
N TRP A 413 -7.61 -13.51 15.77
CA TRP A 413 -6.29 -14.09 15.52
C TRP A 413 -5.42 -14.12 16.77
N ARG A 414 -5.50 -13.10 17.63
CA ARG A 414 -4.84 -13.14 18.94
C ARG A 414 -5.30 -14.36 19.74
N ALA A 415 -6.61 -14.56 19.84
CA ALA A 415 -7.17 -15.74 20.51
C ALA A 415 -6.75 -17.06 19.84
N ALA A 416 -6.57 -17.07 18.49
CA ALA A 416 -6.06 -18.25 17.81
C ALA A 416 -4.60 -18.55 18.19
N ILE A 417 -3.73 -17.54 18.25
CA ILE A 417 -2.34 -17.72 18.68
C ILE A 417 -2.27 -18.20 20.12
N GLU A 418 -3.07 -17.61 21.04
CA GLU A 418 -3.15 -18.06 22.43
C GLU A 418 -3.61 -19.52 22.54
N ARG A 419 -4.51 -20.00 21.65
CA ARG A 419 -4.89 -21.42 21.60
C ARG A 419 -3.79 -22.30 21.01
N LEU A 420 -3.03 -21.82 20.00
CA LEU A 420 -1.87 -22.56 19.48
C LEU A 420 -0.81 -22.77 20.57
N GLU A 421 -0.60 -21.80 21.45
CA GLU A 421 0.33 -21.91 22.58
C GLU A 421 -0.03 -23.06 23.53
N GLN A 422 -1.31 -23.41 23.65
CA GLN A 422 -1.77 -24.52 24.50
C GLN A 422 -1.33 -25.91 24.00
N HIS A 423 -0.87 -26.03 22.75
CA HIS A 423 -0.45 -27.29 22.15
C HIS A 423 1.05 -27.60 22.32
N GLY A 424 1.81 -26.69 22.96
CA GLY A 424 3.25 -26.86 23.12
C GLY A 424 3.84 -26.16 24.34
N ASP A 425 5.12 -26.44 24.55
CA ASP A 425 5.97 -25.77 25.54
C ASP A 425 6.98 -24.90 24.77
N PRO A 426 7.09 -23.59 25.05
CA PRO A 426 8.03 -22.72 24.35
C PRO A 426 9.49 -23.18 24.45
N ALA A 427 9.84 -23.99 25.47
CA ALA A 427 11.16 -24.60 25.60
C ALA A 427 11.40 -25.78 24.65
N ARG A 428 10.35 -26.40 24.11
CA ARG A 428 10.39 -27.64 23.33
C ARG A 428 9.68 -27.61 22.00
N THR A 429 8.98 -26.53 21.67
CA THR A 429 8.13 -26.48 20.47
C THR A 429 8.63 -25.43 19.49
N VAL A 430 8.63 -25.81 18.21
CA VAL A 430 8.85 -24.93 17.06
C VAL A 430 7.64 -25.04 16.15
N PHE A 431 7.05 -23.91 15.79
CA PHE A 431 5.96 -23.88 14.83
C PHE A 431 6.49 -23.69 13.39
N LEU A 432 5.94 -24.43 12.44
CA LEU A 432 6.11 -24.17 11.01
C LEU A 432 4.86 -23.43 10.51
N LEU A 433 5.04 -22.18 10.13
CA LEU A 433 3.97 -21.25 9.77
C LEU A 433 4.06 -20.83 8.30
N HIS A 434 2.92 -20.50 7.74
CA HIS A 434 2.85 -19.90 6.43
C HIS A 434 3.18 -18.40 6.51
N ASP A 435 4.18 -17.92 5.75
CA ASP A 435 4.73 -16.56 5.87
C ASP A 435 3.78 -15.45 5.37
N PHE A 436 2.74 -15.80 4.63
CA PHE A 436 1.71 -14.86 4.14
C PHE A 436 0.36 -15.06 4.78
N ASP A 437 0.27 -15.94 5.77
CA ASP A 437 -0.94 -16.15 6.52
C ASP A 437 -0.96 -15.26 7.77
N TRP A 438 -2.14 -14.94 8.21
CA TRP A 438 -2.45 -14.28 9.46
C TRP A 438 -1.77 -14.93 10.66
N THR A 439 -1.64 -16.26 10.64
CA THR A 439 -0.98 -17.02 11.69
C THR A 439 0.44 -16.51 11.94
N MET A 440 1.25 -16.35 10.89
CA MET A 440 2.61 -15.84 11.04
C MET A 440 2.63 -14.37 11.49
N VAL A 441 1.73 -13.55 10.93
CA VAL A 441 1.62 -12.13 11.28
C VAL A 441 1.36 -11.97 12.77
N TYR A 442 0.37 -12.68 13.31
CA TYR A 442 0.04 -12.58 14.72
C TYR A 442 1.01 -13.33 15.63
N ALA A 443 1.59 -14.44 15.17
CA ALA A 443 2.70 -15.11 15.86
C ALA A 443 3.91 -14.18 16.01
N SER A 444 4.26 -13.42 14.95
CA SER A 444 5.35 -12.45 15.00
C SER A 444 5.10 -11.35 16.04
N LEU A 445 3.86 -10.92 16.22
CA LEU A 445 3.49 -9.96 17.26
C LEU A 445 3.61 -10.51 18.68
N HIS A 446 3.19 -11.76 18.88
CA HIS A 446 3.20 -12.39 20.18
C HIS A 446 4.56 -12.99 20.55
N TRP A 447 5.20 -13.66 19.58
CA TRP A 447 6.45 -14.40 19.83
C TRP A 447 7.69 -13.63 19.40
N GLY A 448 7.53 -12.54 18.64
CA GLY A 448 8.62 -11.72 18.09
C GLY A 448 8.91 -12.04 16.63
N THR A 449 9.48 -11.03 15.95
CA THR A 449 9.82 -11.11 14.51
C THR A 449 11.17 -11.74 14.24
N THR A 450 12.00 -11.84 15.24
CA THR A 450 13.26 -12.52 15.05
C THR A 450 12.94 -13.98 14.76
N GLU A 451 13.05 -14.34 13.50
CA GLU A 451 13.37 -15.71 13.21
C GLU A 451 14.63 -16.02 14.02
N PRO A 452 14.51 -16.81 15.08
CA PRO A 452 15.68 -17.52 15.49
C PRO A 452 15.88 -18.47 14.33
N GLY A 453 16.86 -18.16 13.48
CA GLY A 453 17.29 -19.15 12.54
C GLY A 453 17.44 -20.42 13.36
N VAL A 454 16.83 -21.52 12.92
CA VAL A 454 16.98 -22.83 13.59
C VAL A 454 18.47 -23.15 13.79
N ALA A 455 19.33 -22.52 13.01
CA ALA A 455 20.78 -22.51 13.18
C ALA A 455 21.25 -22.01 14.58
N GLN A 456 20.49 -21.19 15.27
CA GLN A 456 20.81 -20.67 16.60
C GLN A 456 20.18 -21.49 17.74
N LEU A 457 19.36 -22.51 17.42
CA LEU A 457 18.77 -23.36 18.44
C LEU A 457 19.82 -24.29 19.07
N GLY A 458 19.89 -24.30 20.39
CA GLY A 458 20.51 -25.35 21.18
C GLY A 458 19.57 -26.56 21.37
N PRO A 459 20.07 -27.66 21.99
CA PRO A 459 19.23 -28.82 22.30
C PRO A 459 18.01 -28.46 23.16
N ALA A 460 16.88 -29.12 22.91
CA ALA A 460 15.68 -28.98 23.74
C ALA A 460 15.82 -29.79 25.05
N PRO A 461 15.28 -29.33 26.17
CA PRO A 461 14.53 -28.09 26.35
C PRO A 461 15.47 -26.88 26.46
N GLN A 462 15.17 -25.82 25.69
CA GLN A 462 15.87 -24.56 25.80
C GLN A 462 14.97 -23.51 26.43
N PRO A 463 15.25 -23.03 27.65
CA PRO A 463 14.40 -22.02 28.29
C PRO A 463 14.14 -20.84 27.35
N SER A 464 12.87 -20.55 27.12
CA SER A 464 12.43 -19.45 26.28
C SER A 464 11.10 -18.94 26.78
N PRO A 465 10.93 -17.62 26.97
CA PRO A 465 9.64 -17.06 27.31
C PRO A 465 8.66 -17.02 26.12
N ARG A 466 9.14 -17.35 24.91
CA ARG A 466 8.36 -17.22 23.66
C ARG A 466 8.58 -18.45 22.78
N PHE A 467 7.53 -18.80 22.04
CA PHE A 467 7.61 -19.83 21.03
C PHE A 467 8.54 -19.42 19.88
N LYS A 468 9.13 -20.41 19.26
CA LYS A 468 9.97 -20.29 18.06
C LYS A 468 9.18 -20.73 16.86
N TRP A 469 9.50 -20.20 15.70
CA TRP A 469 8.82 -20.57 14.48
C TRP A 469 9.75 -20.55 13.26
N ILE A 470 9.40 -21.34 12.26
CA ILE A 470 10.04 -21.44 10.94
C ILE A 470 9.06 -20.91 9.92
N GLY A 471 9.48 -20.03 9.03
CA GLY A 471 8.69 -19.58 7.89
C GLY A 471 8.77 -20.59 6.75
N PHE A 472 7.63 -21.04 6.28
CA PHE A 472 7.55 -22.01 5.18
C PHE A 472 8.10 -21.47 3.86
N THR A 473 7.88 -20.19 3.57
CA THR A 473 8.31 -19.51 2.35
C THR A 473 9.37 -18.44 2.58
N GLY A 474 9.86 -18.27 3.82
CA GLY A 474 10.76 -17.19 4.20
C GLY A 474 12.00 -17.08 3.33
N ASP A 475 12.63 -18.21 3.01
CA ASP A 475 13.82 -18.24 2.13
C ASP A 475 13.46 -17.95 0.67
N VAL A 476 12.26 -18.26 0.20
CA VAL A 476 11.81 -17.92 -1.17
C VAL A 476 11.73 -16.42 -1.33
N LEU A 477 11.27 -15.71 -0.30
CA LEU A 477 11.15 -14.25 -0.30
C LEU A 477 12.50 -13.57 -0.21
N ARG A 478 13.39 -14.09 0.64
CA ARG A 478 14.71 -13.49 0.87
C ARG A 478 15.67 -13.74 -0.25
N HIS A 479 15.56 -14.90 -0.89
CA HIS A 479 16.48 -15.41 -1.89
C HIS A 479 15.76 -15.84 -3.17
N PRO A 480 15.09 -14.90 -3.86
CA PRO A 480 14.33 -15.23 -5.08
C PRO A 480 15.23 -15.75 -6.22
N ASP A 481 16.54 -15.55 -6.12
CA ASP A 481 17.58 -16.02 -7.04
C ASP A 481 17.99 -17.49 -6.82
N TRP A 482 17.58 -18.12 -5.71
CA TRP A 482 17.90 -19.52 -5.46
C TRP A 482 17.09 -20.45 -6.35
N SER A 483 17.69 -21.61 -6.66
CA SER A 483 16.98 -22.69 -7.34
C SER A 483 15.91 -23.31 -6.42
N THR A 484 14.89 -23.91 -7.02
CA THR A 484 13.83 -24.65 -6.30
C THR A 484 14.42 -25.69 -5.36
N GLN A 485 15.44 -26.46 -5.82
CA GLN A 485 16.12 -27.46 -5.01
C GLN A 485 16.79 -26.84 -3.77
N ARG A 486 17.45 -25.70 -3.93
CA ARG A 486 18.09 -25.00 -2.80
C ARG A 486 17.10 -24.55 -1.75
N HIS A 487 15.91 -24.06 -2.15
CA HIS A 487 14.82 -23.73 -1.22
C HIS A 487 14.34 -24.96 -0.47
N VAL A 488 14.10 -26.08 -1.18
CA VAL A 488 13.68 -27.35 -0.59
C VAL A 488 14.70 -27.83 0.45
N GLU A 489 16.00 -27.79 0.10
CA GLU A 489 17.08 -28.17 1.02
C GLU A 489 17.21 -27.24 2.22
N ALA A 490 16.96 -25.95 2.05
CA ALA A 490 17.00 -24.98 3.14
C ALA A 490 15.86 -25.26 4.15
N LEU A 491 14.62 -25.43 3.68
CA LEU A 491 13.49 -25.77 4.54
C LEU A 491 13.70 -27.12 5.23
N ARG A 492 14.13 -28.16 4.47
CA ARG A 492 14.46 -29.47 5.04
C ARG A 492 15.46 -29.36 6.19
N ARG A 493 16.57 -28.64 5.99
CA ARG A 493 17.61 -28.47 7.03
C ARG A 493 17.05 -27.80 8.27
N GLN A 494 16.16 -26.84 8.12
CA GLN A 494 15.55 -26.15 9.27
C GLN A 494 14.66 -27.11 10.06
N ILE A 495 13.79 -27.87 9.40
CA ILE A 495 12.90 -28.85 10.05
C ILE A 495 13.73 -29.97 10.69
N ASP A 496 14.65 -30.56 9.95
CA ASP A 496 15.49 -31.65 10.44
C ASP A 496 16.34 -31.24 11.64
N ARG A 497 16.92 -30.04 11.59
CA ARG A 497 17.69 -29.49 12.71
C ARG A 497 16.84 -29.34 13.97
N ALA A 498 15.60 -28.85 13.83
CA ALA A 498 14.69 -28.74 14.98
C ALA A 498 14.38 -30.14 15.58
N LEU A 499 14.06 -31.12 14.72
CA LEU A 499 13.78 -32.50 15.15
C LEU A 499 15.00 -33.17 15.79
N GLU A 500 16.21 -33.00 15.24
CA GLU A 500 17.48 -33.55 15.77
C GLU A 500 17.84 -32.95 17.14
N LEU A 501 17.47 -31.70 17.36
CA LEU A 501 17.66 -31.02 18.64
C LEU A 501 16.61 -31.40 19.69
N GLY A 502 15.65 -32.27 19.33
CA GLY A 502 14.60 -32.76 20.23
C GLY A 502 13.39 -31.84 20.37
N TYR A 503 13.18 -30.93 19.42
CA TYR A 503 11.97 -30.10 19.41
C TYR A 503 10.80 -30.84 18.78
N ASP A 504 9.60 -30.58 19.31
CA ASP A 504 8.34 -30.88 18.65
C ASP A 504 8.11 -29.84 17.55
N VAL A 505 8.03 -30.26 16.29
CA VAL A 505 7.71 -29.39 15.16
C VAL A 505 6.22 -29.45 14.88
N LEU A 506 5.50 -28.36 15.08
CA LEU A 506 4.06 -28.25 14.83
C LEU A 506 3.81 -27.45 13.55
N VAL A 507 3.15 -28.07 12.59
CA VAL A 507 2.77 -27.46 11.30
C VAL A 507 1.35 -26.93 11.42
N VAL A 508 1.17 -25.63 11.14
CA VAL A 508 -0.15 -25.01 11.17
C VAL A 508 -0.65 -24.85 9.74
N ARG A 509 -1.80 -25.46 9.41
CA ARG A 509 -2.53 -25.35 8.14
C ARG A 509 -1.82 -25.89 6.88
N LEU A 510 -0.51 -25.85 6.79
CA LEU A 510 0.26 -26.15 5.58
C LEU A 510 0.17 -27.60 5.11
N TRP A 511 -0.23 -28.53 5.97
CA TRP A 511 -0.28 -29.95 5.65
C TRP A 511 -1.42 -30.30 4.71
N ASP A 512 -2.59 -29.77 4.92
CA ASP A 512 -3.85 -30.10 4.24
C ASP A 512 -4.37 -29.01 3.30
N ILE A 513 -3.75 -27.82 3.30
CA ILE A 513 -4.11 -26.77 2.35
C ILE A 513 -3.87 -27.23 0.90
N PRO A 514 -4.83 -27.05 -0.02
CA PRO A 514 -4.61 -27.32 -1.44
C PRO A 514 -3.53 -26.39 -2.02
N GLU A 515 -2.71 -26.93 -2.95
CA GLU A 515 -1.65 -26.11 -3.61
C GLU A 515 -2.23 -24.87 -4.30
N THR A 516 -3.38 -24.99 -4.95
CA THR A 516 -4.08 -23.87 -5.60
C THR A 516 -4.46 -22.78 -4.62
N GLN A 517 -4.94 -23.14 -3.43
CA GLN A 517 -5.28 -22.19 -2.39
C GLN A 517 -4.03 -21.54 -1.81
N LEU A 518 -2.95 -22.29 -1.60
CA LEU A 518 -1.67 -21.75 -1.16
C LEU A 518 -1.14 -20.69 -2.13
N LEU A 519 -1.24 -20.96 -3.44
CA LEU A 519 -0.83 -20.02 -4.50
C LEU A 519 -1.68 -18.75 -4.52
N THR A 520 -2.99 -18.90 -4.36
CA THR A 520 -3.92 -17.76 -4.32
C THR A 520 -3.65 -16.87 -3.11
N GLU A 521 -3.48 -17.48 -1.94
CA GLU A 521 -3.25 -16.75 -0.69
C GLU A 521 -1.90 -16.02 -0.67
N THR A 522 -0.86 -16.62 -1.25
CA THR A 522 0.46 -15.98 -1.32
C THR A 522 0.58 -14.94 -2.43
N GLY A 523 -0.30 -14.97 -3.43
CA GLY A 523 -0.13 -14.19 -4.66
C GLY A 523 1.13 -14.55 -5.46
N MET A 524 1.83 -15.62 -5.10
CA MET A 524 3.09 -16.08 -5.71
C MET A 524 2.88 -16.97 -6.93
N VAL A 525 1.96 -16.59 -7.81
CA VAL A 525 1.65 -17.38 -9.03
C VAL A 525 2.90 -17.63 -9.90
N ALA A 526 3.84 -16.68 -9.90
CA ALA A 526 5.11 -16.83 -10.62
C ALA A 526 6.03 -17.91 -10.02
N ASP A 527 5.85 -18.27 -8.75
CA ASP A 527 6.65 -19.24 -8.01
C ASP A 527 5.89 -20.53 -7.65
N ALA A 528 4.82 -20.83 -8.39
CA ALA A 528 3.99 -22.03 -8.17
C ALA A 528 4.82 -23.32 -8.06
N SER A 529 5.82 -23.47 -8.92
CA SER A 529 6.69 -24.66 -8.90
C SER A 529 7.51 -24.79 -7.61
N ARG A 530 7.95 -23.67 -7.03
CA ARG A 530 8.71 -23.65 -5.76
C ARG A 530 7.82 -23.97 -4.58
N LEU A 531 6.64 -23.34 -4.49
CA LEU A 531 5.68 -23.59 -3.41
C LEU A 531 5.20 -25.05 -3.42
N GLY A 532 4.84 -25.57 -4.60
CA GLY A 532 4.47 -26.97 -4.75
C GLY A 532 5.61 -27.93 -4.38
N ALA A 533 6.87 -27.58 -4.66
CA ALA A 533 8.03 -28.38 -4.26
C ALA A 533 8.23 -28.40 -2.74
N LEU A 534 8.06 -27.26 -2.07
CA LEU A 534 8.12 -27.16 -0.59
C LEU A 534 6.99 -27.96 0.07
N GLN A 535 5.77 -27.90 -0.48
CA GLN A 535 4.65 -28.66 0.04
C GLN A 535 4.83 -30.17 -0.19
N ARG A 536 5.35 -30.58 -1.35
CA ARG A 536 5.70 -31.98 -1.61
C ARG A 536 6.78 -32.48 -0.64
N LEU A 537 7.81 -31.68 -0.34
CA LEU A 537 8.81 -32.03 0.68
C LEU A 537 8.13 -32.43 2.00
N LEU A 538 7.22 -31.59 2.52
CA LEU A 538 6.52 -31.90 3.77
C LEU A 538 5.80 -33.26 3.69
N ARG A 539 5.04 -33.50 2.62
CA ARG A 539 4.20 -34.70 2.46
C ARG A 539 4.96 -35.96 2.13
N THR A 540 6.17 -35.88 1.58
CA THR A 540 6.95 -37.05 1.14
C THR A 540 8.04 -37.45 2.13
N GLU A 541 8.57 -36.53 2.92
CA GLU A 541 9.70 -36.81 3.81
C GLU A 541 9.33 -36.85 5.29
N TYR A 542 8.14 -36.36 5.62
CA TYR A 542 7.65 -36.37 7.00
C TYR A 542 6.32 -37.09 7.10
N VAL A 543 6.01 -37.52 8.33
CA VAL A 543 4.72 -38.05 8.74
C VAL A 543 4.08 -37.01 9.66
N ALA A 544 2.83 -36.68 9.41
CA ALA A 544 2.09 -35.73 10.20
C ALA A 544 1.01 -36.44 11.03
N THR A 545 1.04 -36.22 12.34
CA THR A 545 0.02 -36.69 13.26
C THR A 545 -0.87 -35.50 13.64
N PRO A 546 -2.21 -35.60 13.46
CA PRO A 546 -3.11 -34.51 13.84
C PRO A 546 -3.05 -34.25 15.33
N VAL A 547 -2.98 -32.97 15.71
CA VAL A 547 -2.96 -32.49 17.10
C VAL A 547 -4.29 -31.83 17.43
N SER A 548 -4.73 -30.89 16.59
CA SER A 548 -5.98 -30.15 16.79
C SER A 548 -6.44 -29.49 15.49
N VAL A 549 -7.67 -28.96 15.52
CA VAL A 549 -8.18 -28.05 14.49
C VAL A 549 -8.64 -26.78 15.18
N ASP A 550 -7.92 -25.69 14.93
CA ASP A 550 -8.34 -24.37 15.39
C ASP A 550 -9.32 -23.75 14.38
N PRO A 551 -10.43 -23.15 14.85
CA PRO A 551 -11.45 -22.61 13.94
C PRO A 551 -10.97 -21.39 13.12
N VAL A 552 -9.84 -20.78 13.50
CA VAL A 552 -9.27 -19.59 12.86
C VAL A 552 -7.92 -19.92 12.20
N ALA A 553 -6.98 -20.51 12.94
CA ALA A 553 -5.65 -20.86 12.45
C ALA A 553 -5.63 -22.13 11.57
N GLY A 554 -6.68 -22.94 11.62
CA GLY A 554 -6.78 -24.19 10.86
C GLY A 554 -6.17 -25.39 11.57
N SER A 555 -5.90 -26.44 10.82
CA SER A 555 -5.40 -27.72 11.33
C SER A 555 -3.95 -27.61 11.82
N VAL A 556 -3.67 -28.28 12.93
CA VAL A 556 -2.34 -28.38 13.54
C VAL A 556 -1.88 -29.83 13.53
N TYR A 557 -0.70 -30.07 12.97
CA TYR A 557 -0.09 -31.39 12.89
C TYR A 557 1.28 -31.39 13.54
N ARG A 558 1.63 -32.50 14.21
CA ARG A 558 3.00 -32.75 14.68
C ARG A 558 3.76 -33.52 13.60
N LEU A 559 4.93 -33.00 13.22
CA LEU A 559 5.82 -33.64 12.24
C LEU A 559 6.76 -34.64 12.92
N GLN A 560 6.99 -35.75 12.22
CA GLN A 560 8.04 -36.72 12.51
C GLN A 560 8.72 -37.12 11.20
N ARG A 561 10.00 -37.51 11.25
CA ARG A 561 10.63 -38.10 10.06
C ARG A 561 9.93 -39.40 9.67
N ALA A 562 9.74 -39.61 8.37
CA ALA A 562 9.26 -40.90 7.87
C ALA A 562 10.29 -42.00 8.19
N ALA A 563 9.81 -43.13 8.71
CA ALA A 563 10.69 -44.25 9.06
C ALA A 563 11.40 -44.80 7.80
N GLY A 564 12.72 -44.86 7.82
CA GLY A 564 13.52 -45.48 6.77
C GLY A 564 14.34 -44.51 5.90
N ARG A 565 14.49 -43.25 6.29
CA ARG A 565 15.45 -42.32 5.67
C ARG A 565 16.45 -41.74 6.67
#